data_d3493dce0b9093c3f1feb2121552d57e
#
_entry.id   d3493dce0b9093c3f1feb2121552d57e
#
_cell.length_a   1.000
_cell.length_b   1.000
_cell.length_c   1.000
_cell.angle_alpha   90.00
_cell.angle_beta   90.00
_cell.angle_gamma   90.00
#
_symmetry.space_group_name_H-M   'P 1'
#
loop_
_entity.id
_entity.type
_entity.pdbx_description
1 polymer ?
#
loop_
_entity_poly.entity_id
_entity_poly.type
_entity_poly.pdbx_seq_one_letter_code
_entity_poly.pdbx_strand_id
1 'polypeptide(L)'
;MDADDSHMDSDDSHTQPDETGAEPPAQAAKPASATVRARRARVAGGRRGAPAPRPRPSPAPVDAATEQPKKSRAGRNLPAAIAVAVALAGLIIATLFLYRPSFAIVVGLAVAYGSYELAKAFATADRHLSLAPIAVGGVAMIAAAWERGTNGLAVALLLTVVAVLVWRVADGAHHFSADAGASVFVVLYLPALAAFAVLLAHPSDGAARVIAFIATVACSDTGGYATGVLFGRHPMAPIVSKAKTWEGFAGSVLFCSVAGVLFLTLTFHEAWWKGVLFGLGIVVTATLGDLGESMIKRDLEIKDMGNLLPGHGGIMDRLDSLLPCAAVAYLLLTAFAPVA
;
A
#
# COMPACT_ATOMS: atom_id res chain seq x y z
N MET A 1 -34.90 30.95 -58.98
CA MET A 1 -34.85 32.42 -58.90
C MET A 1 -33.63 32.66 -58.09
N ASP A 2 -32.62 32.60 -58.76
CA ASP A 2 -31.67 33.60 -59.22
C ASP A 2 -30.67 33.89 -58.11
N ALA A 3 -29.47 33.40 -58.24
CA ALA A 3 -28.37 33.94 -59.07
C ALA A 3 -27.79 35.15 -58.32
N ASP A 4 -26.59 35.41 -58.10
CA ASP A 4 -25.40 35.30 -58.92
C ASP A 4 -24.24 35.86 -58.10
N ASP A 5 -23.16 35.27 -58.15
CA ASP A 5 -21.94 35.65 -58.89
C ASP A 5 -21.09 36.73 -58.18
N SER A 6 -19.91 36.42 -57.94
CA SER A 6 -18.70 36.47 -58.68
C SER A 6 -17.62 37.43 -58.17
N HIS A 7 -16.48 36.94 -58.36
CA HIS A 7 -15.18 37.46 -58.78
C HIS A 7 -14.19 37.87 -57.69
N MET A 8 -13.08 37.12 -57.63
CA MET A 8 -11.85 37.29 -58.45
C MET A 8 -11.11 38.57 -58.09
N ASP A 9 -9.90 38.67 -57.85
CA ASP A 9 -8.70 38.06 -58.37
C ASP A 9 -7.47 38.65 -57.65
N SER A 10 -6.43 37.90 -57.71
CA SER A 10 -5.04 38.22 -58.02
C SER A 10 -4.30 39.20 -57.09
N ASP A 11 -3.16 38.99 -56.79
CA ASP A 11 -1.94 38.48 -57.40
C ASP A 11 -0.73 39.12 -56.69
N ASP A 12 0.29 38.37 -56.76
CA ASP A 12 1.72 38.70 -56.91
C ASP A 12 2.50 39.27 -55.67
N SER A 13 3.42 38.54 -55.35
CA SER A 13 4.75 38.20 -55.85
C SER A 13 5.90 38.72 -55.01
N HIS A 14 6.87 37.84 -54.89
CA HIS A 14 8.32 38.08 -54.80
C HIS A 14 8.83 38.73 -53.53
N THR A 15 9.77 38.20 -52.84
CA THR A 15 11.11 37.72 -53.26
C THR A 15 11.83 37.11 -52.04
N GLN A 16 12.40 35.95 -52.26
CA GLN A 16 13.70 35.62 -51.66
C GLN A 16 14.78 36.39 -52.42
N PRO A 17 15.98 36.65 -51.89
CA PRO A 17 16.94 35.61 -51.60
C PRO A 17 17.93 35.91 -50.43
N ASP A 18 18.65 34.85 -50.16
CA ASP A 18 20.08 34.62 -49.96
C ASP A 18 20.69 34.84 -48.61
N GLU A 19 21.13 33.70 -48.19
CA GLU A 19 22.50 33.19 -48.01
C GLU A 19 23.39 33.93 -47.02
N THR A 20 23.83 33.18 -46.13
CA THR A 20 25.18 32.72 -45.72
C THR A 20 25.18 32.42 -44.25
N GLY A 21 25.38 31.23 -43.80
CA GLY A 21 26.61 30.48 -43.87
C GLY A 21 27.28 30.49 -42.53
N ALA A 22 27.19 29.43 -41.78
CA ALA A 22 28.32 28.93 -41.00
C ALA A 22 27.90 27.78 -40.10
N GLU A 23 28.36 26.65 -40.44
CA GLU A 23 28.38 25.40 -39.69
C GLU A 23 29.44 25.46 -38.57
N PRO A 24 29.54 24.42 -37.74
CA PRO A 24 29.76 24.48 -36.29
C PRO A 24 31.22 24.32 -35.89
N PRO A 25 31.58 24.40 -34.63
CA PRO A 25 32.78 23.73 -34.19
C PRO A 25 32.48 22.53 -33.30
N ALA A 26 33.16 21.53 -33.69
CA ALA A 26 33.32 20.22 -33.10
C ALA A 26 34.05 20.23 -31.76
N GLN A 27 33.76 19.15 -31.03
CA GLN A 27 34.73 18.38 -30.20
C GLN A 27 35.68 19.15 -29.28
N ALA A 28 35.49 18.95 -28.01
CA ALA A 28 36.54 19.11 -27.01
C ALA A 28 36.83 17.80 -26.28
N ALA A 29 38.07 17.41 -26.45
CA ALA A 29 38.70 16.21 -25.94
C ALA A 29 38.95 16.24 -24.43
N LYS A 30 39.03 15.04 -23.85
CA LYS A 30 39.62 14.76 -22.53
C LYS A 30 41.06 15.21 -22.48
N PRO A 31 41.59 15.71 -21.35
CA PRO A 31 43.01 15.68 -21.10
C PRO A 31 43.44 14.52 -20.20
N ALA A 32 44.55 13.98 -20.63
CA ALA A 32 45.30 12.91 -20.00
C ALA A 32 46.09 13.35 -18.79
N SER A 33 46.46 12.33 -18.00
CA SER A 33 47.42 12.28 -16.92
C SER A 33 48.70 13.11 -17.11
N ALA A 34 49.12 13.81 -16.08
CA ALA A 34 50.46 14.33 -15.95
C ALA A 34 51.07 13.93 -14.59
N THR A 35 52.00 13.00 -14.70
CA THR A 35 53.04 12.67 -13.75
C THR A 35 53.94 13.87 -13.53
N VAL A 36 54.19 14.26 -12.28
CA VAL A 36 55.27 15.18 -11.93
C VAL A 36 56.28 14.49 -11.01
N ARG A 37 57.43 14.44 -11.59
CA ARG A 37 58.72 13.92 -11.12
C ARG A 37 59.21 14.61 -9.85
N ALA A 38 59.83 13.80 -9.03
CA ALA A 38 60.66 14.14 -7.88
C ALA A 38 61.71 15.24 -8.14
N ARG A 39 61.84 16.12 -7.19
CA ARG A 39 63.06 16.93 -7.02
C ARG A 39 63.68 16.65 -5.64
N ARG A 40 64.80 15.89 -5.68
CA ARG A 40 65.72 15.75 -4.55
C ARG A 40 66.43 17.08 -4.35
N ALA A 41 66.48 17.59 -3.14
CA ALA A 41 67.53 18.47 -2.67
C ALA A 41 68.00 17.94 -1.32
N ARG A 42 69.22 17.54 -1.31
CA ARG A 42 70.04 17.23 -0.10
C ARG A 42 70.44 18.56 0.56
N VAL A 43 70.23 18.65 1.85
CA VAL A 43 71.05 19.46 2.72
C VAL A 43 71.38 18.65 3.97
N ALA A 44 72.67 18.52 4.21
CA ALA A 44 73.25 17.82 5.35
C ALA A 44 73.27 18.75 6.58
N GLY A 45 73.19 18.17 7.76
CA GLY A 45 73.72 18.78 8.96
C GLY A 45 72.77 18.77 10.17
N GLY A 46 73.21 18.08 11.21
CA GLY A 46 72.72 18.35 12.57
C GLY A 46 72.17 17.14 13.34
N ARG A 47 73.02 16.27 13.82
CA ARG A 47 72.74 15.33 14.90
C ARG A 47 72.36 16.12 16.16
N ARG A 48 71.11 15.99 16.55
CA ARG A 48 70.64 16.16 17.95
C ARG A 48 69.77 14.96 18.31
N GLY A 49 70.12 14.39 19.51
CA GLY A 49 69.58 13.13 19.99
C GLY A 49 68.08 12.99 19.95
N ALA A 50 67.65 11.84 19.49
CA ALA A 50 66.26 11.43 19.57
C ALA A 50 65.87 11.14 21.03
N PRO A 51 64.71 11.62 21.50
CA PRO A 51 64.18 11.17 22.79
C PRO A 51 63.70 9.72 22.66
N ALA A 52 63.94 8.94 23.72
CA ALA A 52 63.54 7.55 23.83
C ALA A 52 62.05 7.36 23.58
N PRO A 53 61.65 6.24 22.93
CA PRO A 53 60.24 5.95 22.70
C PRO A 53 59.51 5.77 24.04
N ARG A 54 58.46 6.53 24.24
CA ARG A 54 57.54 6.36 25.38
C ARG A 54 56.97 4.94 25.33
N PRO A 55 56.86 4.25 26.49
CA PRO A 55 56.20 2.96 26.55
C PRO A 55 54.75 3.08 26.05
N ARG A 56 54.35 2.21 25.15
CA ARG A 56 52.92 2.08 24.77
C ARG A 56 52.12 1.75 26.01
N PRO A 57 50.99 2.41 26.25
CA PRO A 57 50.09 1.99 27.31
C PRO A 57 49.67 0.54 27.01
N SER A 58 49.82 -0.32 28.01
CA SER A 58 49.27 -1.68 28.02
C SER A 58 47.76 -1.59 27.69
N PRO A 59 47.21 -2.46 26.84
CA PRO A 59 45.79 -2.49 26.67
C PRO A 59 45.14 -2.77 28.03
N ALA A 60 44.29 -1.88 28.50
CA ALA A 60 43.44 -2.13 29.63
C ALA A 60 42.70 -3.45 29.45
N PRO A 61 42.41 -4.21 30.50
CA PRO A 61 41.57 -5.39 30.40
C PRO A 61 40.26 -4.97 29.72
N VAL A 62 39.93 -5.66 28.64
CA VAL A 62 38.61 -5.53 28.02
C VAL A 62 37.62 -6.02 29.07
N ASP A 63 37.07 -5.07 29.85
CA ASP A 63 36.01 -5.34 30.74
C ASP A 63 34.93 -6.07 29.95
N ALA A 64 34.49 -7.16 30.53
CA ALA A 64 33.46 -8.05 30.04
C ALA A 64 32.42 -7.26 29.24
N ALA A 65 32.32 -7.60 27.94
CA ALA A 65 31.26 -7.11 27.11
C ALA A 65 29.97 -7.22 27.92
N THR A 66 29.42 -6.06 28.25
CA THR A 66 28.05 -5.96 28.74
C THR A 66 27.23 -6.65 27.68
N GLU A 67 26.89 -7.92 27.92
CA GLU A 67 25.94 -8.65 27.11
C GLU A 67 24.70 -7.77 27.06
N GLN A 68 24.52 -7.08 25.95
CA GLN A 68 23.23 -6.48 25.65
C GLN A 68 22.24 -7.63 25.75
N PRO A 69 21.22 -7.53 26.62
CA PRO A 69 20.27 -8.59 26.78
C PRO A 69 19.73 -8.88 25.37
N LYS A 70 19.97 -10.08 24.86
CA LYS A 70 19.34 -10.60 23.64
C LYS A 70 17.87 -10.29 23.79
N LYS A 71 17.35 -9.29 23.04
CA LYS A 71 15.92 -9.00 22.99
C LYS A 71 15.25 -10.33 22.69
N SER A 72 14.65 -10.92 23.72
CA SER A 72 13.95 -12.18 23.61
C SER A 72 12.93 -12.02 22.50
N ARG A 73 12.90 -12.93 21.55
CA ARG A 73 11.82 -13.05 20.55
C ARG A 73 10.44 -13.24 21.18
N ALA A 74 10.35 -13.33 22.49
CA ALA A 74 9.17 -13.52 23.32
C ALA A 74 8.51 -12.21 23.80
N GLY A 75 8.82 -11.05 23.24
CA GLY A 75 8.20 -9.77 23.61
C GLY A 75 6.82 -9.50 22.99
N ARG A 76 6.24 -10.44 22.26
CA ARG A 76 4.84 -10.36 21.84
C ARG A 76 3.99 -11.03 22.92
N ASN A 77 3.10 -10.28 23.54
CA ASN A 77 2.05 -10.82 24.42
C ASN A 77 1.08 -11.65 23.55
N LEU A 78 1.46 -12.89 23.23
CA LEU A 78 0.65 -13.82 22.43
C LEU A 78 -0.79 -13.95 22.93
N PRO A 79 -1.04 -14.04 24.28
CA PRO A 79 -2.40 -14.06 24.79
C PRO A 79 -3.18 -12.78 24.45
N ALA A 80 -2.55 -11.61 24.58
CA ALA A 80 -3.20 -10.34 24.23
C ALA A 80 -3.52 -10.28 22.74
N ALA A 81 -2.60 -10.78 21.89
CA ALA A 81 -2.84 -10.85 20.47
C ALA A 81 -4.03 -11.75 20.12
N ILE A 82 -4.10 -12.94 20.69
CA ILE A 82 -5.24 -13.87 20.50
C ILE A 82 -6.54 -13.22 21.00
N ALA A 83 -6.52 -12.59 22.16
CA ALA A 83 -7.70 -11.93 22.71
C ALA A 83 -8.24 -10.82 21.80
N VAL A 84 -7.35 -9.97 21.23
CA VAL A 84 -7.74 -8.93 20.27
C VAL A 84 -8.32 -9.55 19.00
N ALA A 85 -7.71 -10.59 18.44
CA ALA A 85 -8.22 -11.26 17.24
C ALA A 85 -9.62 -11.87 17.48
N VAL A 86 -9.81 -12.55 18.62
CA VAL A 86 -11.10 -13.13 19.01
C VAL A 86 -12.14 -12.04 19.25
N ALA A 87 -11.78 -10.93 19.90
CA ALA A 87 -12.67 -9.80 20.12
C ALA A 87 -13.13 -9.15 18.82
N LEU A 88 -12.20 -8.92 17.87
CA LEU A 88 -12.54 -8.38 16.54
C LEU A 88 -13.42 -9.33 15.74
N ALA A 89 -13.11 -10.62 15.71
CA ALA A 89 -13.93 -11.63 15.04
C ALA A 89 -15.32 -11.71 15.68
N GLY A 90 -15.40 -11.72 17.00
CA GLY A 90 -16.67 -11.69 17.75
C GLY A 90 -17.49 -10.44 17.49
N LEU A 91 -16.87 -9.27 17.40
CA LEU A 91 -17.51 -8.01 17.05
C LEU A 91 -18.12 -8.09 15.64
N ILE A 92 -17.34 -8.56 14.66
CA ILE A 92 -17.80 -8.70 13.25
C ILE A 92 -19.00 -9.67 13.21
N ILE A 93 -18.89 -10.85 13.82
CA ILE A 93 -19.96 -11.83 13.85
C ILE A 93 -21.21 -11.25 14.54
N ALA A 94 -21.04 -10.62 15.70
CA ALA A 94 -22.15 -10.02 16.42
C ALA A 94 -22.87 -8.95 15.59
N THR A 95 -22.14 -8.07 14.90
CA THR A 95 -22.75 -7.03 14.05
C THR A 95 -23.49 -7.62 12.84
N LEU A 96 -22.99 -8.69 12.25
CA LEU A 96 -23.63 -9.32 11.09
C LEU A 96 -24.92 -10.06 11.45
N PHE A 97 -25.01 -10.68 12.63
CA PHE A 97 -26.15 -11.51 13.03
C PHE A 97 -27.18 -10.80 13.91
N LEU A 98 -26.73 -9.86 14.78
CA LEU A 98 -27.64 -9.14 15.67
C LEU A 98 -28.35 -7.97 14.97
N TYR A 99 -27.59 -7.13 14.30
CA TYR A 99 -28.11 -5.94 13.62
C TYR A 99 -27.17 -5.51 12.50
N ARG A 100 -27.44 -5.93 11.28
CA ARG A 100 -26.54 -5.73 10.12
C ARG A 100 -26.10 -4.28 9.87
N PRO A 101 -26.95 -3.23 10.05
CA PRO A 101 -26.48 -1.86 9.89
C PRO A 101 -25.31 -1.50 10.84
N SER A 102 -25.18 -2.17 11.98
CA SER A 102 -24.07 -1.93 12.89
C SER A 102 -22.70 -2.36 12.31
N PHE A 103 -22.68 -3.31 11.36
CA PHE A 103 -21.49 -3.65 10.61
C PHE A 103 -20.99 -2.45 9.80
N ALA A 104 -21.89 -1.72 9.11
CA ALA A 104 -21.51 -0.50 8.39
C ALA A 104 -20.96 0.58 9.34
N ILE A 105 -21.51 0.69 10.56
CA ILE A 105 -20.99 1.62 11.58
C ILE A 105 -19.55 1.23 11.98
N VAL A 106 -19.30 -0.06 12.23
CA VAL A 106 -17.94 -0.56 12.59
C VAL A 106 -16.94 -0.29 11.45
N VAL A 107 -17.35 -0.57 10.20
CA VAL A 107 -16.51 -0.26 9.03
C VAL A 107 -16.26 1.25 8.90
N GLY A 108 -17.30 2.08 9.10
CA GLY A 108 -17.17 3.54 9.09
C GLY A 108 -16.18 4.06 10.15
N LEU A 109 -16.24 3.52 11.37
CA LEU A 109 -15.29 3.86 12.44
C LEU A 109 -13.86 3.40 12.09
N ALA A 110 -13.70 2.20 11.52
CA ALA A 110 -12.41 1.71 11.06
C ALA A 110 -11.83 2.58 9.93
N VAL A 111 -12.67 3.04 9.00
CA VAL A 111 -12.28 3.98 7.93
C VAL A 111 -11.87 5.33 8.51
N ALA A 112 -12.64 5.89 9.43
CA ALA A 112 -12.30 7.18 10.04
C ALA A 112 -10.96 7.12 10.79
N TYR A 113 -10.75 6.07 11.59
CA TYR A 113 -9.52 5.89 12.33
C TYR A 113 -8.33 5.52 11.41
N GLY A 114 -8.52 4.62 10.45
CA GLY A 114 -7.51 4.26 9.45
C GLY A 114 -7.07 5.47 8.61
N SER A 115 -7.99 6.40 8.31
CA SER A 115 -7.65 7.67 7.65
C SER A 115 -6.71 8.51 8.51
N TYR A 116 -6.93 8.54 9.82
CA TYR A 116 -6.03 9.22 10.76
C TYR A 116 -4.65 8.53 10.84
N GLU A 117 -4.61 7.17 10.91
CA GLU A 117 -3.33 6.43 10.89
C GLU A 117 -2.54 6.70 9.62
N LEU A 118 -3.19 6.65 8.45
CA LEU A 118 -2.55 6.96 7.17
C LEU A 118 -2.07 8.40 7.10
N ALA A 119 -2.88 9.37 7.54
CA ALA A 119 -2.46 10.78 7.57
C ALA A 119 -1.20 10.97 8.42
N LYS A 120 -1.13 10.32 9.58
CA LYS A 120 0.04 10.34 10.45
C LYS A 120 1.25 9.64 9.80
N ALA A 121 1.04 8.51 9.12
CA ALA A 121 2.09 7.80 8.42
C ALA A 121 2.66 8.63 7.26
N PHE A 122 1.82 9.23 6.43
CA PHE A 122 2.26 10.07 5.31
C PHE A 122 2.96 11.36 5.77
N ALA A 123 2.59 11.89 6.94
CA ALA A 123 3.27 13.05 7.53
C ALA A 123 4.74 12.77 7.87
N THR A 124 5.16 11.51 8.08
CA THR A 124 6.58 11.17 8.30
C THR A 124 7.45 11.40 7.06
N ALA A 125 6.84 11.37 5.87
CA ALA A 125 7.50 11.63 4.59
C ALA A 125 7.17 13.04 4.04
N ASP A 126 6.82 13.98 4.92
CA ASP A 126 6.46 15.36 4.57
C ASP A 126 5.31 15.45 3.54
N ARG A 127 4.33 14.54 3.68
CA ARG A 127 3.10 14.52 2.90
C ARG A 127 1.91 14.86 3.78
N HIS A 128 1.19 15.90 3.40
CA HIS A 128 0.06 16.40 4.20
C HIS A 128 -1.26 16.00 3.55
N LEU A 129 -1.89 14.98 4.13
CA LEU A 129 -3.20 14.51 3.65
C LEU A 129 -4.32 15.47 4.08
N SER A 130 -5.33 15.61 3.23
CA SER A 130 -6.58 16.34 3.53
C SER A 130 -7.46 15.48 4.45
N LEU A 131 -7.05 15.31 5.72
CA LEU A 131 -7.69 14.34 6.65
C LEU A 131 -9.19 14.58 6.81
N ALA A 132 -9.64 15.84 6.98
CA ALA A 132 -11.05 16.13 7.23
C ALA A 132 -11.96 15.67 6.06
N PRO A 133 -11.73 16.06 4.79
CA PRO A 133 -12.55 15.56 3.69
C PRO A 133 -12.38 14.05 3.44
N ILE A 134 -11.21 13.45 3.70
CA ILE A 134 -11.01 12.00 3.60
C ILE A 134 -11.87 11.24 4.62
N ALA A 135 -11.81 11.63 5.89
CA ALA A 135 -12.54 10.94 6.96
C ALA A 135 -14.06 11.14 6.83
N VAL A 136 -14.52 12.37 6.61
CA VAL A 136 -15.95 12.68 6.45
C VAL A 136 -16.50 12.03 5.18
N GLY A 137 -15.80 12.20 4.06
CA GLY A 137 -16.18 11.59 2.78
C GLY A 137 -16.12 10.07 2.84
N GLY A 138 -15.14 9.50 3.56
CA GLY A 138 -15.03 8.07 3.78
C GLY A 138 -16.25 7.50 4.53
N VAL A 139 -16.64 8.13 5.62
CA VAL A 139 -17.86 7.73 6.36
C VAL A 139 -19.11 7.91 5.49
N ALA A 140 -19.17 8.99 4.71
CA ALA A 140 -20.27 9.22 3.77
C ALA A 140 -20.33 8.14 2.67
N MET A 141 -19.18 7.67 2.17
CA MET A 141 -19.11 6.54 1.22
C MET A 141 -19.69 5.25 1.82
N ILE A 142 -19.34 4.94 3.07
CA ILE A 142 -19.87 3.77 3.79
C ILE A 142 -21.39 3.86 3.94
N ALA A 143 -21.91 5.02 4.38
CA ALA A 143 -23.35 5.25 4.51
C ALA A 143 -24.05 5.20 3.15
N ALA A 144 -23.51 5.83 2.11
CA ALA A 144 -24.09 5.84 0.78
C ALA A 144 -24.05 4.44 0.13
N ALA A 145 -23.01 3.64 0.36
CA ALA A 145 -22.94 2.25 -0.08
C ALA A 145 -24.03 1.40 0.58
N TRP A 146 -24.29 1.61 1.88
CA TRP A 146 -25.35 0.93 2.59
C TRP A 146 -26.74 1.31 2.07
N GLU A 147 -27.03 2.61 1.92
CA GLU A 147 -28.37 3.12 1.57
C GLU A 147 -28.72 2.99 0.08
N ARG A 148 -27.73 3.14 -0.81
CA ARG A 148 -27.93 3.26 -2.26
C ARG A 148 -27.07 2.32 -3.11
N GLY A 149 -26.39 1.38 -2.47
CA GLY A 149 -25.55 0.39 -3.15
C GLY A 149 -24.37 1.02 -3.92
N THR A 150 -24.00 0.43 -5.04
CA THR A 150 -22.88 0.87 -5.88
C THR A 150 -23.06 2.27 -6.44
N ASN A 151 -24.29 2.69 -6.75
CA ASN A 151 -24.57 4.04 -7.25
C ASN A 151 -24.28 5.09 -6.16
N GLY A 152 -24.66 4.82 -4.92
CA GLY A 152 -24.35 5.67 -3.78
C GLY A 152 -22.85 5.79 -3.54
N LEU A 153 -22.17 4.66 -3.58
CA LEU A 153 -20.70 4.62 -3.48
C LEU A 153 -20.03 5.47 -4.56
N ALA A 154 -20.44 5.31 -5.83
CA ALA A 154 -19.85 6.05 -6.95
C ALA A 154 -20.01 7.58 -6.81
N VAL A 155 -21.21 8.03 -6.44
CA VAL A 155 -21.49 9.45 -6.21
C VAL A 155 -20.70 9.98 -5.02
N ALA A 156 -20.69 9.27 -3.88
CA ALA A 156 -19.97 9.68 -2.70
C ALA A 156 -18.45 9.70 -2.93
N LEU A 157 -17.91 8.74 -3.69
CA LEU A 157 -16.51 8.72 -4.10
C LEU A 157 -16.13 9.95 -4.92
N LEU A 158 -16.92 10.26 -5.97
CA LEU A 158 -16.68 11.44 -6.80
C LEU A 158 -16.72 12.72 -5.98
N LEU A 159 -17.73 12.89 -5.13
CA LEU A 159 -17.85 14.07 -4.27
C LEU A 159 -16.69 14.18 -3.28
N THR A 160 -16.23 13.05 -2.72
CA THR A 160 -15.09 13.04 -1.80
C THR A 160 -13.79 13.43 -2.50
N VAL A 161 -13.55 12.91 -3.71
CA VAL A 161 -12.36 13.30 -4.51
C VAL A 161 -12.41 14.80 -4.83
N VAL A 162 -13.55 15.32 -5.26
CA VAL A 162 -13.72 16.76 -5.49
C VAL A 162 -13.49 17.55 -4.21
N ALA A 163 -14.05 17.13 -3.08
CA ALA A 163 -13.87 17.81 -1.79
C ALA A 163 -12.37 17.82 -1.37
N VAL A 164 -11.65 16.72 -1.56
CA VAL A 164 -10.21 16.63 -1.31
C VAL A 164 -9.44 17.62 -2.18
N LEU A 165 -9.74 17.68 -3.48
CA LEU A 165 -9.05 18.59 -4.40
C LEU A 165 -9.34 20.06 -4.07
N VAL A 166 -10.61 20.41 -3.79
CA VAL A 166 -10.99 21.77 -3.37
C VAL A 166 -10.29 22.16 -2.07
N TRP A 167 -10.23 21.25 -1.09
CA TRP A 167 -9.51 21.48 0.15
C TRP A 167 -8.03 21.78 -0.09
N ARG A 168 -7.37 20.97 -0.95
CA ARG A 168 -5.94 21.19 -1.28
C ARG A 168 -5.69 22.48 -2.04
N VAL A 169 -6.62 22.89 -2.92
CA VAL A 169 -6.53 24.22 -3.56
C VAL A 169 -6.60 25.34 -2.52
N ALA A 170 -7.47 25.20 -1.51
CA ALA A 170 -7.59 26.18 -0.43
C ALA A 170 -6.35 26.24 0.49
N ASP A 171 -5.65 25.12 0.69
CA ASP A 171 -4.40 25.06 1.46
C ASP A 171 -3.19 25.69 0.73
N GLY A 172 -3.30 25.97 -0.58
CA GLY A 172 -2.28 26.63 -1.38
C GLY A 172 -1.47 25.73 -2.30
N ALA A 173 -0.54 26.33 -3.05
CA ALA A 173 0.19 25.65 -4.13
C ALA A 173 1.38 24.79 -3.68
N HIS A 174 1.80 24.91 -2.42
CA HIS A 174 2.98 24.19 -1.92
C HIS A 174 2.73 22.69 -1.88
N HIS A 175 3.58 21.90 -2.56
CA HIS A 175 3.46 20.44 -2.70
C HIS A 175 2.08 19.94 -3.19
N PHE A 176 1.29 20.77 -3.85
CA PHE A 176 -0.11 20.49 -4.23
C PHE A 176 -0.27 19.13 -4.94
N SER A 177 0.49 18.87 -6.01
CA SER A 177 0.31 17.64 -6.80
C SER A 177 0.62 16.37 -6.01
N ALA A 178 1.64 16.42 -5.15
CA ALA A 178 2.05 15.29 -4.35
C ALA A 178 1.07 14.98 -3.22
N ASP A 179 0.62 16.01 -2.50
CA ASP A 179 -0.32 15.87 -1.39
C ASP A 179 -1.75 15.57 -1.89
N ALA A 180 -2.17 16.17 -3.01
CA ALA A 180 -3.43 15.86 -3.65
C ALA A 180 -3.43 14.40 -4.16
N GLY A 181 -2.34 13.97 -4.82
CA GLY A 181 -2.18 12.60 -5.27
C GLY A 181 -2.22 11.60 -4.12
N ALA A 182 -1.49 11.86 -3.02
CA ALA A 182 -1.52 11.03 -1.83
C ALA A 182 -2.91 10.99 -1.17
N SER A 183 -3.60 12.14 -1.08
CA SER A 183 -4.95 12.22 -0.52
C SER A 183 -5.97 11.44 -1.36
N VAL A 184 -5.94 11.58 -2.69
CA VAL A 184 -6.80 10.81 -3.61
C VAL A 184 -6.48 9.32 -3.55
N PHE A 185 -5.19 8.96 -3.49
CA PHE A 185 -4.79 7.56 -3.29
C PHE A 185 -5.40 6.98 -2.02
N VAL A 186 -5.35 7.69 -0.89
CA VAL A 186 -5.94 7.22 0.38
C VAL A 186 -7.47 7.08 0.27
N VAL A 187 -8.16 8.01 -0.41
CA VAL A 187 -9.61 7.90 -0.67
C VAL A 187 -9.95 6.62 -1.44
N LEU A 188 -9.16 6.28 -2.46
CA LEU A 188 -9.38 5.07 -3.26
C LEU A 188 -9.00 3.80 -2.49
N TYR A 189 -7.87 3.83 -1.78
CA TYR A 189 -7.29 2.66 -1.13
C TYR A 189 -8.04 2.24 0.14
N LEU A 190 -8.47 3.19 0.97
CA LEU A 190 -9.12 2.85 2.25
C LEU A 190 -10.65 2.92 2.17
N PRO A 191 -11.32 4.10 2.11
CA PRO A 191 -12.79 4.12 2.20
C PRO A 191 -13.49 3.52 0.99
N ALA A 192 -12.97 3.70 -0.23
CA ALA A 192 -13.64 3.13 -1.39
C ALA A 192 -13.56 1.60 -1.41
N LEU A 193 -12.42 0.98 -1.04
CA LEU A 193 -12.31 -0.47 -0.94
C LEU A 193 -13.08 -1.02 0.27
N ALA A 194 -13.06 -0.33 1.42
CA ALA A 194 -13.83 -0.73 2.59
C ALA A 194 -15.35 -0.74 2.34
N ALA A 195 -15.85 0.15 1.49
CA ALA A 195 -17.25 0.20 1.13
C ALA A 195 -17.75 -1.09 0.44
N PHE A 196 -16.87 -1.83 -0.25
CA PHE A 196 -17.24 -3.12 -0.83
C PHE A 196 -17.56 -4.19 0.23
N ALA A 197 -16.94 -4.14 1.41
CA ALA A 197 -17.32 -5.01 2.52
C ALA A 197 -18.74 -4.70 3.01
N VAL A 198 -19.15 -3.43 2.98
CA VAL A 198 -20.50 -3.01 3.32
C VAL A 198 -21.51 -3.45 2.24
N LEU A 199 -21.14 -3.35 0.97
CA LEU A 199 -21.95 -3.87 -0.14
C LEU A 199 -22.13 -5.38 -0.06
N LEU A 200 -21.12 -6.14 0.40
CA LEU A 200 -21.24 -7.58 0.68
C LEU A 200 -22.24 -7.88 1.81
N ALA A 201 -22.28 -7.04 2.85
CA ALA A 201 -23.15 -7.24 4.01
C ALA A 201 -24.62 -6.90 3.76
N HIS A 202 -24.92 -6.10 2.73
CA HIS A 202 -26.26 -5.53 2.49
C HIS A 202 -27.31 -6.57 2.10
N PRO A 203 -27.08 -7.55 1.18
CA PRO A 203 -28.08 -8.53 0.74
C PRO A 203 -28.61 -9.41 1.87
N SER A 204 -29.72 -10.14 1.60
CA SER A 204 -30.32 -11.06 2.58
C SER A 204 -29.35 -12.11 3.12
N ASP A 205 -28.44 -12.60 2.27
CA ASP A 205 -27.36 -13.53 2.58
C ASP A 205 -26.01 -12.84 2.91
N GLY A 206 -26.04 -11.53 3.16
CA GLY A 206 -24.85 -10.70 3.35
C GLY A 206 -23.92 -11.17 4.48
N ALA A 207 -24.47 -11.72 5.57
CA ALA A 207 -23.65 -12.29 6.62
C ALA A 207 -22.79 -13.46 6.11
N ALA A 208 -23.37 -14.35 5.31
CA ALA A 208 -22.65 -15.47 4.70
C ALA A 208 -21.57 -14.98 3.72
N ARG A 209 -21.86 -13.94 2.93
CA ARG A 209 -20.93 -13.34 1.98
C ARG A 209 -19.71 -12.73 2.69
N VAL A 210 -19.93 -11.96 3.76
CA VAL A 210 -18.85 -11.37 4.54
C VAL A 210 -18.03 -12.44 5.24
N ILE A 211 -18.67 -13.48 5.80
CA ILE A 211 -17.95 -14.61 6.42
C ILE A 211 -17.13 -15.36 5.38
N ALA A 212 -17.69 -15.69 4.22
CA ALA A 212 -16.96 -16.36 3.14
C ALA A 212 -15.72 -15.55 2.70
N PHE A 213 -15.88 -14.24 2.55
CA PHE A 213 -14.79 -13.32 2.23
C PHE A 213 -13.69 -13.34 3.30
N ILE A 214 -14.02 -13.03 4.56
CA ILE A 214 -13.03 -12.91 5.64
C ILE A 214 -12.38 -14.27 5.93
N ALA A 215 -13.14 -15.36 5.96
CA ALA A 215 -12.61 -16.69 6.20
C ALA A 215 -11.63 -17.14 5.08
N THR A 216 -11.93 -16.81 3.82
CA THR A 216 -11.03 -17.15 2.71
C THR A 216 -9.74 -16.34 2.78
N VAL A 217 -9.78 -15.06 3.16
CA VAL A 217 -8.57 -14.25 3.41
C VAL A 217 -7.76 -14.83 4.58
N ALA A 218 -8.42 -15.20 5.68
CA ALA A 218 -7.75 -15.84 6.81
C ALA A 218 -7.12 -17.19 6.44
N CYS A 219 -7.74 -17.94 5.52
CA CYS A 219 -7.16 -19.17 4.95
C CYS A 219 -5.92 -18.87 4.10
N SER A 220 -5.89 -17.76 3.34
CA SER A 220 -4.69 -17.32 2.63
C SER A 220 -3.52 -17.12 3.58
N ASP A 221 -3.73 -16.34 4.65
CA ASP A 221 -2.68 -16.00 5.61
C ASP A 221 -2.19 -17.23 6.37
N THR A 222 -3.13 -18.07 6.85
CA THR A 222 -2.80 -19.30 7.59
C THR A 222 -2.09 -20.31 6.70
N GLY A 223 -2.61 -20.54 5.49
CA GLY A 223 -2.03 -21.47 4.52
C GLY A 223 -0.63 -21.04 4.08
N GLY A 224 -0.49 -19.73 3.76
CA GLY A 224 0.78 -19.14 3.37
C GLY A 224 1.83 -19.20 4.47
N TYR A 225 1.44 -18.89 5.71
CA TYR A 225 2.32 -18.99 6.87
C TYR A 225 2.75 -20.42 7.15
N ALA A 226 1.80 -21.36 7.22
CA ALA A 226 2.09 -22.76 7.54
C ALA A 226 3.03 -23.40 6.51
N THR A 227 2.73 -23.27 5.22
CA THR A 227 3.56 -23.86 4.14
C THR A 227 4.87 -23.10 3.96
N GLY A 228 4.88 -21.77 4.13
CA GLY A 228 6.09 -20.95 4.08
C GLY A 228 7.09 -21.29 5.19
N VAL A 229 6.61 -21.58 6.42
CA VAL A 229 7.47 -21.99 7.54
C VAL A 229 7.99 -23.42 7.35
N LEU A 230 7.15 -24.34 6.86
CA LEU A 230 7.52 -25.76 6.72
C LEU A 230 8.37 -26.04 5.48
N PHE A 231 8.08 -25.39 4.36
CA PHE A 231 8.64 -25.71 3.05
C PHE A 231 9.31 -24.55 2.34
N GLY A 232 9.21 -23.30 2.86
CA GLY A 232 9.69 -22.09 2.18
C GLY A 232 11.19 -22.10 1.92
N ARG A 233 11.57 -22.01 0.66
CA ARG A 233 12.97 -21.95 0.19
C ARG A 233 13.24 -20.79 -0.74
N HIS A 234 12.24 -20.40 -1.55
CA HIS A 234 12.40 -19.39 -2.60
C HIS A 234 11.65 -18.11 -2.23
N PRO A 235 12.35 -17.03 -1.83
CA PRO A 235 11.72 -15.75 -1.53
C PRO A 235 10.98 -15.20 -2.76
N MET A 236 9.72 -14.75 -2.57
CA MET A 236 8.91 -14.16 -3.64
C MET A 236 9.27 -12.69 -3.90
N ALA A 237 9.47 -11.91 -2.86
CA ALA A 237 9.72 -10.48 -2.94
C ALA A 237 10.82 -10.04 -1.96
N PRO A 238 12.11 -10.41 -2.18
CA PRO A 238 13.18 -10.24 -1.19
C PRO A 238 13.45 -8.78 -0.81
N ILE A 239 13.16 -7.84 -1.69
CA ILE A 239 13.34 -6.39 -1.46
C ILE A 239 12.22 -5.84 -0.57
N VAL A 240 10.97 -6.29 -0.75
CA VAL A 240 9.78 -5.78 -0.08
C VAL A 240 9.48 -6.56 1.20
N SER A 241 9.41 -7.88 1.09
CA SER A 241 9.10 -8.79 2.19
C SER A 241 9.98 -10.05 2.11
N LYS A 242 10.90 -10.19 3.05
CA LYS A 242 11.81 -11.34 3.12
C LYS A 242 11.13 -12.63 3.59
N ALA A 243 9.94 -12.52 4.20
CA ALA A 243 9.22 -13.65 4.78
C ALA A 243 8.30 -14.36 3.78
N LYS A 244 7.93 -13.70 2.67
CA LYS A 244 7.05 -14.29 1.65
C LYS A 244 7.83 -15.19 0.70
N THR A 245 7.36 -16.44 0.55
CA THR A 245 7.97 -17.46 -0.31
C THR A 245 6.97 -17.97 -1.34
N TRP A 246 7.47 -18.50 -2.47
CA TRP A 246 6.63 -19.10 -3.51
C TRP A 246 5.90 -20.36 -3.00
N GLU A 247 6.54 -21.13 -2.13
CA GLU A 247 5.92 -22.30 -1.49
C GLU A 247 4.79 -21.87 -0.55
N GLY A 248 4.99 -20.75 0.18
CA GLY A 248 3.94 -20.13 0.97
C GLY A 248 2.75 -19.71 0.10
N PHE A 249 3.01 -19.05 -1.02
CA PHE A 249 1.97 -18.67 -1.96
C PHE A 249 1.18 -19.87 -2.50
N ALA A 250 1.88 -20.96 -2.87
CA ALA A 250 1.22 -22.19 -3.30
C ALA A 250 0.31 -22.79 -2.20
N GLY A 251 0.72 -22.71 -0.93
CA GLY A 251 -0.12 -23.08 0.20
C GLY A 251 -1.34 -22.18 0.35
N SER A 252 -1.18 -20.86 0.23
CA SER A 252 -2.32 -19.95 0.21
C SER A 252 -3.30 -20.29 -0.91
N VAL A 253 -2.81 -20.59 -2.12
CA VAL A 253 -3.67 -21.00 -3.26
C VAL A 253 -4.49 -22.25 -2.91
N LEU A 254 -3.85 -23.27 -2.32
CA LEU A 254 -4.54 -24.49 -1.93
C LEU A 254 -5.63 -24.23 -0.88
N PHE A 255 -5.28 -23.53 0.21
CA PHE A 255 -6.21 -23.28 1.31
C PHE A 255 -7.36 -22.36 0.88
N CYS A 256 -7.11 -21.32 0.09
CA CYS A 256 -8.15 -20.46 -0.44
C CYS A 256 -9.06 -21.18 -1.43
N SER A 257 -8.51 -22.04 -2.30
CA SER A 257 -9.33 -22.82 -3.24
C SER A 257 -10.25 -23.79 -2.50
N VAL A 258 -9.74 -24.46 -1.47
CA VAL A 258 -10.57 -25.34 -0.63
C VAL A 258 -11.66 -24.55 0.10
N ALA A 259 -11.32 -23.42 0.74
CA ALA A 259 -12.29 -22.57 1.42
C ALA A 259 -13.34 -22.02 0.44
N GLY A 260 -12.92 -21.52 -0.71
CA GLY A 260 -13.80 -21.05 -1.76
C GLY A 260 -14.76 -22.13 -2.26
N VAL A 261 -14.28 -23.36 -2.51
CA VAL A 261 -15.12 -24.49 -2.90
C VAL A 261 -16.14 -24.79 -1.81
N LEU A 262 -15.73 -24.86 -0.54
CA LEU A 262 -16.63 -25.13 0.57
C LEU A 262 -17.73 -24.08 0.67
N PHE A 263 -17.38 -22.79 0.64
CA PHE A 263 -18.39 -21.73 0.73
C PHE A 263 -19.32 -21.69 -0.49
N LEU A 264 -18.77 -21.77 -1.71
CA LEU A 264 -19.61 -21.69 -2.91
C LEU A 264 -20.53 -22.91 -3.05
N THR A 265 -20.06 -24.12 -2.71
CA THR A 265 -20.90 -25.32 -2.83
C THR A 265 -21.87 -25.51 -1.66
N LEU A 266 -21.40 -25.34 -0.41
CA LEU A 266 -22.21 -25.68 0.77
C LEU A 266 -23.12 -24.52 1.20
N THR A 267 -22.69 -23.26 1.01
CA THR A 267 -23.45 -22.09 1.49
C THR A 267 -24.27 -21.46 0.37
N PHE A 268 -23.68 -21.30 -0.81
CA PHE A 268 -24.35 -20.65 -1.94
C PHE A 268 -24.92 -21.65 -2.96
N HIS A 269 -24.69 -22.95 -2.80
CA HIS A 269 -25.18 -24.03 -3.67
C HIS A 269 -24.74 -23.88 -5.13
N GLU A 270 -23.55 -23.34 -5.34
CA GLU A 270 -22.97 -23.06 -6.64
C GLU A 270 -21.94 -24.11 -7.05
N ALA A 271 -21.57 -24.14 -8.34
CA ALA A 271 -20.63 -25.12 -8.88
C ALA A 271 -19.23 -24.96 -8.25
N TRP A 272 -18.58 -26.09 -7.94
CA TRP A 272 -17.27 -26.12 -7.28
C TRP A 272 -16.17 -25.31 -7.96
N TRP A 273 -16.17 -25.23 -9.30
CA TRP A 273 -15.17 -24.45 -10.05
C TRP A 273 -15.27 -22.95 -9.82
N LYS A 274 -16.48 -22.43 -9.55
CA LYS A 274 -16.69 -21.04 -9.14
C LYS A 274 -15.98 -20.76 -7.81
N GLY A 275 -16.01 -21.75 -6.89
CA GLY A 275 -15.29 -21.69 -5.62
C GLY A 275 -13.78 -21.64 -5.79
N VAL A 276 -13.23 -22.43 -6.74
CA VAL A 276 -11.80 -22.36 -7.07
C VAL A 276 -11.42 -20.98 -7.61
N LEU A 277 -12.20 -20.41 -8.53
CA LEU A 277 -11.95 -19.08 -9.09
C LEU A 277 -12.08 -18.00 -8.03
N PHE A 278 -13.04 -18.11 -7.11
CA PHE A 278 -13.18 -17.21 -5.97
C PHE A 278 -11.92 -17.28 -5.08
N GLY A 279 -11.47 -18.46 -4.69
CA GLY A 279 -10.27 -18.65 -3.89
C GLY A 279 -9.00 -18.10 -4.59
N LEU A 280 -8.84 -18.33 -5.90
CA LEU A 280 -7.74 -17.79 -6.69
C LEU A 280 -7.78 -16.25 -6.74
N GLY A 281 -8.95 -15.67 -6.95
CA GLY A 281 -9.12 -14.21 -6.93
C GLY A 281 -8.71 -13.62 -5.58
N ILE A 282 -9.16 -14.23 -4.49
CA ILE A 282 -8.80 -13.77 -3.13
C ILE A 282 -7.32 -13.90 -2.85
N VAL A 283 -6.68 -15.05 -3.14
CA VAL A 283 -5.25 -15.24 -2.80
C VAL A 283 -4.34 -14.29 -3.59
N VAL A 284 -4.62 -14.08 -4.87
CA VAL A 284 -3.84 -13.12 -5.69
C VAL A 284 -3.99 -11.72 -5.11
N THR A 285 -5.21 -11.32 -4.82
CA THR A 285 -5.51 -9.96 -4.33
C THR A 285 -4.98 -9.75 -2.91
N ALA A 286 -5.11 -10.72 -2.00
CA ALA A 286 -4.54 -10.66 -0.66
C ALA A 286 -3.01 -10.50 -0.71
N THR A 287 -2.35 -11.29 -1.57
CA THR A 287 -0.90 -11.19 -1.73
C THR A 287 -0.46 -9.83 -2.26
N LEU A 288 -1.20 -9.28 -3.24
CA LEU A 288 -0.92 -7.95 -3.79
C LEU A 288 -1.21 -6.84 -2.76
N GLY A 289 -2.27 -6.97 -1.95
CA GLY A 289 -2.59 -6.04 -0.87
C GLY A 289 -1.46 -5.93 0.16
N ASP A 290 -1.03 -7.07 0.69
CA ASP A 290 0.09 -7.14 1.64
C ASP A 290 1.41 -6.60 1.06
N LEU A 291 1.72 -6.92 -0.21
CA LEU A 291 2.91 -6.41 -0.87
C LEU A 291 2.79 -4.90 -1.09
N GLY A 292 1.63 -4.42 -1.51
CA GLY A 292 1.35 -2.99 -1.71
C GLY A 292 1.53 -2.19 -0.43
N GLU A 293 0.94 -2.65 0.69
CA GLU A 293 1.12 -2.01 1.99
C GLU A 293 2.58 -2.06 2.45
N SER A 294 3.26 -3.20 2.25
CA SER A 294 4.68 -3.33 2.57
C SER A 294 5.54 -2.35 1.75
N MET A 295 5.20 -2.09 0.49
CA MET A 295 5.89 -1.08 -0.34
C MET A 295 5.64 0.33 0.19
N ILE A 296 4.41 0.68 0.53
CA ILE A 296 4.08 1.97 1.13
C ILE A 296 4.86 2.18 2.42
N LYS A 297 4.94 1.18 3.31
CA LYS A 297 5.74 1.25 4.53
C LYS A 297 7.23 1.49 4.26
N ARG A 298 7.78 0.90 3.19
CA ARG A 298 9.19 1.12 2.80
C ARG A 298 9.41 2.51 2.23
N ASP A 299 8.49 2.98 1.42
CA ASP A 299 8.54 4.34 0.83
C ASP A 299 8.46 5.42 1.92
N LEU A 300 7.63 5.20 2.94
CA LEU A 300 7.49 6.09 4.09
C LEU A 300 8.55 5.88 5.19
N GLU A 301 9.50 4.95 5.01
CA GLU A 301 10.55 4.57 5.97
C GLU A 301 10.00 4.14 7.36
N ILE A 302 8.78 3.62 7.40
CA ILE A 302 8.13 3.12 8.61
C ILE A 302 8.04 1.59 8.61
N LYS A 303 7.74 1.02 9.78
CA LYS A 303 7.53 -0.42 9.93
C LYS A 303 6.06 -0.78 10.11
N ASP A 304 5.34 -0.04 10.90
CA ASP A 304 3.92 -0.24 11.23
C ASP A 304 3.20 1.08 10.94
N MET A 305 1.95 1.03 10.42
CA MET A 305 1.16 2.22 10.09
C MET A 305 0.63 2.92 11.36
N GLY A 306 0.41 2.15 12.43
CA GLY A 306 -0.11 2.65 13.71
C GLY A 306 0.23 1.75 14.88
N ASN A 307 -0.26 2.12 16.08
CA ASN A 307 0.01 1.40 17.32
C ASN A 307 -1.27 1.19 18.18
N LEU A 308 -2.46 1.23 17.56
CA LEU A 308 -3.72 1.15 18.31
C LEU A 308 -3.92 -0.22 18.97
N LEU A 309 -3.57 -1.30 18.27
CA LEU A 309 -3.84 -2.66 18.73
C LEU A 309 -2.61 -3.25 19.42
N PRO A 310 -2.64 -3.48 20.74
CA PRO A 310 -1.51 -4.06 21.47
C PRO A 310 -1.05 -5.38 20.84
N GLY A 311 0.20 -5.43 20.38
CA GLY A 311 0.79 -6.61 19.73
C GLY A 311 0.40 -6.81 18.26
N HIS A 312 -0.51 -6.00 17.69
CA HIS A 312 -0.99 -6.13 16.31
C HIS A 312 -0.70 -4.94 15.40
N GLY A 313 -0.11 -3.83 15.89
CA GLY A 313 0.11 -2.63 15.11
C GLY A 313 -1.12 -1.73 15.01
N GLY A 314 -1.30 -1.05 13.88
CA GLY A 314 -2.46 -0.23 13.60
C GLY A 314 -3.67 -1.00 13.06
N ILE A 315 -4.78 -0.31 12.89
CA ILE A 315 -5.94 -0.82 12.16
C ILE A 315 -5.57 -1.05 10.69
N MET A 316 -4.81 -0.13 10.10
CA MET A 316 -4.40 -0.24 8.70
C MET A 316 -3.55 -1.49 8.45
N ASP A 317 -2.64 -1.85 9.38
CA ASP A 317 -1.84 -3.08 9.34
C ASP A 317 -2.69 -4.39 9.41
N ARG A 318 -3.99 -4.30 9.65
CA ARG A 318 -4.95 -5.43 9.66
C ARG A 318 -5.88 -5.43 8.46
N LEU A 319 -6.03 -4.29 7.82
CA LEU A 319 -6.89 -4.12 6.68
C LEU A 319 -6.17 -4.27 5.34
N ASP A 320 -4.85 -4.37 5.34
CA ASP A 320 -3.97 -4.39 4.17
C ASP A 320 -4.39 -5.37 3.06
N SER A 321 -4.62 -6.63 3.43
CA SER A 321 -5.10 -7.67 2.52
C SER A 321 -6.63 -7.65 2.38
N LEU A 322 -7.36 -7.28 3.46
CA LEU A 322 -8.82 -7.27 3.46
C LEU A 322 -9.42 -6.23 2.51
N LEU A 323 -8.85 -5.02 2.46
CA LEU A 323 -9.39 -3.94 1.64
C LEU A 323 -9.50 -4.29 0.15
N PRO A 324 -8.41 -4.66 -0.55
CA PRO A 324 -8.53 -5.03 -1.95
C PRO A 324 -9.32 -6.31 -2.15
N CYS A 325 -9.26 -7.27 -1.21
CA CYS A 325 -10.05 -8.51 -1.28
C CYS A 325 -11.55 -8.26 -1.15
N ALA A 326 -12.00 -7.24 -0.41
CA ALA A 326 -13.43 -6.90 -0.30
C ALA A 326 -14.03 -6.56 -1.67
N ALA A 327 -13.33 -5.80 -2.50
CA ALA A 327 -13.77 -5.44 -3.84
C ALA A 327 -13.86 -6.68 -4.75
N VAL A 328 -12.81 -7.52 -4.75
CA VAL A 328 -12.79 -8.75 -5.57
C VAL A 328 -13.84 -9.75 -5.09
N ALA A 329 -13.99 -9.92 -3.77
CA ALA A 329 -15.04 -10.77 -3.20
C ALA A 329 -16.43 -10.32 -3.61
N TYR A 330 -16.68 -9.00 -3.55
CA TYR A 330 -17.96 -8.44 -3.99
C TYR A 330 -18.23 -8.73 -5.47
N LEU A 331 -17.28 -8.48 -6.35
CA LEU A 331 -17.43 -8.72 -7.79
C LEU A 331 -17.67 -10.19 -8.09
N LEU A 332 -16.86 -11.09 -7.50
CA LEU A 332 -16.96 -12.52 -7.77
C LEU A 332 -18.23 -13.14 -7.16
N LEU A 333 -18.61 -12.78 -5.93
CA LEU A 333 -19.83 -13.31 -5.33
C LEU A 333 -21.11 -12.75 -6.00
N THR A 334 -21.07 -11.51 -6.49
CA THR A 334 -22.19 -10.96 -7.27
C THR A 334 -22.34 -11.67 -8.61
N ALA A 335 -21.22 -12.03 -9.26
CA ALA A 335 -21.23 -12.72 -10.55
C ALA A 335 -21.54 -14.23 -10.42
N PHE A 336 -21.03 -14.89 -9.37
CA PHE A 336 -21.12 -16.34 -9.24
C PHE A 336 -22.32 -16.82 -8.43
N ALA A 337 -22.76 -16.04 -7.46
CA ALA A 337 -23.90 -16.33 -6.58
C ALA A 337 -24.81 -15.09 -6.51
N PRO A 338 -25.55 -14.77 -7.60
CA PRO A 338 -26.48 -13.64 -7.60
C PRO A 338 -27.55 -13.84 -6.52
N VAL A 339 -27.93 -12.76 -5.86
CA VAL A 339 -29.05 -12.79 -4.90
C VAL A 339 -30.32 -12.99 -5.68
N ALA A 340 -31.09 -14.05 -5.33
CA ALA A 340 -32.37 -14.36 -5.95
C ALA A 340 -33.47 -13.34 -5.55
#